data_cf9768ba7fbe4808b43139398e210b53
#
_entry.id   cf9768ba7fbe4808b43139398e210b53
#
_cell.length_a   1.000
_cell.length_b   1.000
_cell.length_c   1.000
_cell.angle_alpha   90.00
_cell.angle_beta   90.00
_cell.angle_gamma   90.00
#
_symmetry.space_group_name_H-M   'P 1'
#
loop_
_entity.id
_entity.type
_entity.pdbx_description
1 polymer ?
#
loop_
_entity_poly.entity_id
_entity_poly.type
_entity_poly.pdbx_seq_one_letter_code
_entity_poly.pdbx_strand_id
1 'polypeptide(L)'
;MKKLIIALTLLITSFAFAEHEIPHTEPNGEKFNFWWEQVPAVCSTSEEIERWAAYKKFNPINMSFGREGGTPDGQIVYIVVYWMNEDQESFASVSTPERPDQICIVFRTFDMKLNSLILRKKDI
;
A
#
# COMPACT_ATOMS: atom_id res chain seq x y z
N MET A 1 -60.63 14.31 -14.14
CA MET A 1 -59.42 14.57 -13.30
C MET A 1 -58.59 13.30 -13.28
N LYS A 2 -57.58 13.25 -14.07
CA LYS A 2 -56.66 12.10 -14.09
C LYS A 2 -55.54 12.38 -13.08
N LYS A 3 -55.50 11.61 -12.00
CA LYS A 3 -54.40 11.66 -11.04
C LYS A 3 -53.19 10.94 -11.67
N LEU A 4 -52.18 11.74 -12.00
CA LEU A 4 -50.89 11.23 -12.47
C LEU A 4 -50.12 10.73 -11.23
N ILE A 5 -50.05 9.46 -11.04
CA ILE A 5 -49.18 8.84 -10.03
C ILE A 5 -47.79 8.76 -10.66
N ILE A 6 -46.93 9.68 -10.32
CA ILE A 6 -45.50 9.56 -10.66
C ILE A 6 -44.90 8.57 -9.67
N ALA A 7 -44.72 7.35 -10.13
CA ALA A 7 -43.92 6.36 -9.41
C ALA A 7 -42.45 6.76 -9.54
N LEU A 8 -41.94 7.38 -8.48
CA LEU A 8 -40.52 7.65 -8.33
C LEU A 8 -39.84 6.33 -8.02
N THR A 9 -39.43 5.62 -9.04
CA THR A 9 -38.54 4.48 -8.87
C THR A 9 -37.18 5.01 -8.46
N LEU A 10 -36.89 4.92 -7.15
CA LEU A 10 -35.54 5.05 -6.64
C LEU A 10 -34.70 3.90 -7.23
N LEU A 11 -33.93 4.22 -8.27
CA LEU A 11 -32.84 3.38 -8.70
C LEU A 11 -31.76 3.42 -7.60
N ILE A 12 -31.85 2.49 -6.68
CA ILE A 12 -30.75 2.19 -5.78
C ILE A 12 -29.71 1.48 -6.67
N THR A 13 -28.79 2.26 -7.23
CA THR A 13 -27.58 1.69 -7.80
C THR A 13 -26.74 1.17 -6.63
N SER A 14 -26.95 -0.08 -6.27
CA SER A 14 -26.01 -0.80 -5.44
C SER A 14 -24.71 -0.87 -6.24
N PHE A 15 -23.71 -0.07 -5.84
CA PHE A 15 -22.35 -0.29 -6.24
C PHE A 15 -21.91 -1.62 -5.63
N ALA A 16 -22.15 -2.70 -6.34
CA ALA A 16 -21.48 -3.95 -6.05
C ALA A 16 -20.00 -3.72 -6.36
N PHE A 17 -19.19 -3.54 -5.33
CA PHE A 17 -17.75 -3.73 -5.46
C PHE A 17 -17.58 -5.20 -5.86
N ALA A 18 -17.35 -5.44 -7.14
CA ALA A 18 -16.97 -6.74 -7.61
C ALA A 18 -15.62 -7.05 -6.95
N GLU A 19 -15.62 -7.99 -6.03
CA GLU A 19 -14.39 -8.63 -5.57
C GLU A 19 -13.75 -9.24 -6.81
N HIS A 20 -12.77 -8.56 -7.38
CA HIS A 20 -11.98 -9.11 -8.46
C HIS A 20 -11.01 -10.11 -7.86
N GLU A 21 -11.41 -11.37 -7.86
CA GLU A 21 -10.48 -12.46 -7.62
C GLU A 21 -9.40 -12.43 -8.71
N ILE A 22 -8.16 -12.43 -8.28
CA ILE A 22 -7.02 -12.55 -9.19
C ILE A 22 -6.54 -13.99 -9.08
N PRO A 23 -6.88 -14.86 -10.05
CA PRO A 23 -6.34 -16.20 -10.04
C PRO A 23 -4.82 -16.11 -10.26
N HIS A 24 -4.07 -16.57 -9.29
CA HIS A 24 -2.62 -16.67 -9.37
C HIS A 24 -2.22 -18.14 -9.45
N THR A 25 -1.50 -18.49 -10.51
CA THR A 25 -0.97 -19.84 -10.70
C THR A 25 0.55 -19.78 -10.73
N GLU A 26 1.18 -20.48 -9.84
CA GLU A 26 2.64 -20.61 -9.82
C GLU A 26 3.15 -21.49 -10.96
N PRO A 27 4.44 -21.37 -11.37
CA PRO A 27 5.02 -22.16 -12.45
C PRO A 27 4.91 -23.68 -12.25
N ASN A 28 4.81 -24.15 -11.01
CA ASN A 28 4.62 -25.57 -10.68
C ASN A 28 3.15 -26.04 -10.77
N GLY A 29 2.24 -25.18 -11.21
CA GLY A 29 0.80 -25.47 -11.32
C GLY A 29 -0.01 -25.25 -10.05
N GLU A 30 0.62 -24.83 -8.95
CA GLU A 30 -0.06 -24.51 -7.71
C GLU A 30 -0.89 -23.25 -7.85
N LYS A 31 -2.12 -23.27 -7.34
CA LYS A 31 -3.09 -22.16 -7.49
C LYS A 31 -3.34 -21.52 -6.14
N PHE A 32 -3.33 -20.18 -6.15
CA PHE A 32 -3.64 -19.35 -4.99
C PHE A 32 -4.78 -18.40 -5.33
N ASN A 33 -5.65 -18.13 -4.36
CA ASN A 33 -6.76 -17.21 -4.49
C ASN A 33 -6.39 -15.87 -3.86
N PHE A 34 -6.26 -14.84 -4.68
CA PHE A 34 -6.04 -13.46 -4.26
C PHE A 34 -7.20 -12.59 -4.69
N TRP A 35 -7.41 -11.49 -4.00
CA TRP A 35 -8.39 -10.46 -4.35
C TRP A 35 -7.82 -9.08 -4.10
N TRP A 36 -8.37 -8.08 -4.78
CA TRP A 36 -8.00 -6.70 -4.59
C TRP A 36 -8.68 -6.10 -3.38
N GLU A 37 -7.92 -5.42 -2.53
CA GLU A 37 -8.41 -4.61 -1.42
C GLU A 37 -7.89 -3.18 -1.54
N GLN A 38 -8.64 -2.25 -0.99
CA GLN A 38 -8.20 -0.86 -0.86
C GLN A 38 -7.62 -0.64 0.53
N VAL A 39 -6.45 -0.04 0.56
CA VAL A 39 -5.76 0.31 1.81
C VAL A 39 -5.73 1.82 1.93
N PRO A 40 -6.12 2.41 3.07
CA PRO A 40 -6.06 3.85 3.26
C PRO A 40 -4.60 4.33 3.26
N ALA A 41 -4.36 5.43 2.58
CA ALA A 41 -3.07 6.09 2.55
C ALA A 41 -3.22 7.58 2.84
N VAL A 42 -2.24 8.16 3.52
CA VAL A 42 -2.14 9.60 3.76
C VAL A 42 -1.03 10.13 2.88
N CYS A 43 -1.37 11.04 1.99
CA CYS A 43 -0.44 11.59 1.01
C CYS A 43 -0.15 13.06 1.30
N SER A 44 1.08 13.48 0.98
CA SER A 44 1.50 14.86 1.01
C SER A 44 2.61 15.10 -0.02
N THR A 45 3.14 16.31 -0.05
CA THR A 45 4.33 16.57 -0.85
C THR A 45 5.53 15.81 -0.29
N SER A 46 6.47 15.43 -1.13
CA SER A 46 7.70 14.77 -0.70
C SER A 46 8.46 15.60 0.34
N GLU A 47 8.49 16.91 0.17
CA GLU A 47 9.11 17.84 1.12
C GLU A 47 8.45 17.79 2.51
N GLU A 48 7.12 17.77 2.60
CA GLU A 48 6.39 17.69 3.86
C GLU A 48 6.61 16.32 4.55
N ILE A 49 6.60 15.24 3.80
CA ILE A 49 6.84 13.91 4.36
C ILE A 49 8.28 13.79 4.90
N GLU A 50 9.26 14.28 4.16
CA GLU A 50 10.66 14.29 4.61
C GLU A 50 10.85 15.16 5.85
N ARG A 51 10.20 16.32 5.90
CA ARG A 51 10.23 17.21 7.06
C ARG A 51 9.59 16.55 8.29
N TRP A 52 8.46 15.91 8.12
CA TRP A 52 7.81 15.17 9.20
C TRP A 52 8.65 13.96 9.66
N ALA A 53 9.22 13.20 8.72
CA ALA A 53 10.09 12.08 9.04
C ALA A 53 11.32 12.53 9.84
N ALA A 54 11.94 13.64 9.46
CA ALA A 54 13.06 14.23 10.20
C ALA A 54 12.64 14.69 11.61
N TYR A 55 11.49 15.31 11.74
CA TYR A 55 10.94 15.73 13.03
C TYR A 55 10.73 14.55 13.99
N LYS A 56 10.21 13.43 13.47
CA LYS A 56 9.99 12.18 14.20
C LYS A 56 11.24 11.30 14.29
N LYS A 57 12.35 11.74 13.72
CA LYS A 57 13.63 11.00 13.68
C LYS A 57 13.55 9.64 13.00
N PHE A 58 12.68 9.52 12.01
CA PHE A 58 12.63 8.35 11.15
C PHE A 58 13.83 8.30 10.21
N ASN A 59 14.39 7.11 10.07
CA ASN A 59 15.42 6.81 9.08
C ASN A 59 14.93 5.75 8.11
N PRO A 60 15.23 5.87 6.83
CA PRO A 60 14.91 4.82 5.87
C PRO A 60 15.76 3.58 6.17
N ILE A 61 15.13 2.42 6.23
CA ILE A 61 15.80 1.15 6.51
C ILE A 61 15.97 0.29 5.27
N ASN A 62 15.10 0.44 4.30
CA ASN A 62 15.23 -0.23 3.00
C ASN A 62 14.40 0.50 1.94
N MET A 63 14.64 0.14 0.69
CA MET A 63 13.89 0.60 -0.46
C MET A 63 13.66 -0.59 -1.40
N SER A 64 12.48 -0.65 -1.97
CA SER A 64 12.11 -1.67 -2.95
C SER A 64 11.24 -1.10 -4.06
N PHE A 65 11.11 -1.83 -5.14
CA PHE A 65 10.41 -1.38 -6.34
C PHE A 65 9.23 -2.29 -6.65
N GLY A 66 8.06 -1.70 -6.84
CA GLY A 66 6.94 -2.36 -7.47
C GLY A 66 7.10 -2.31 -8.98
N ARG A 67 6.97 -3.46 -9.62
CA ARG A 67 7.15 -3.60 -11.06
C ARG A 67 5.87 -4.06 -11.72
N GLU A 68 5.65 -3.58 -12.93
CA GLU A 68 4.49 -3.95 -13.72
C GLU A 68 4.40 -5.46 -13.91
N GLY A 69 3.19 -6.01 -13.75
CA GLY A 69 2.93 -7.43 -13.88
C GLY A 69 3.49 -8.29 -12.75
N GLY A 70 4.07 -7.69 -11.68
CA GLY A 70 4.67 -8.44 -10.58
C GLY A 70 5.89 -9.27 -10.99
N THR A 71 6.59 -8.90 -12.05
CA THR A 71 7.77 -9.59 -12.58
C THR A 71 9.05 -8.81 -12.31
N PRO A 72 10.20 -9.46 -12.08
CA PRO A 72 11.47 -8.79 -11.78
C PRO A 72 11.99 -7.87 -12.89
N ASP A 73 11.59 -8.09 -14.12
CA ASP A 73 11.98 -7.33 -15.31
C ASP A 73 10.93 -6.31 -15.76
N GLY A 74 9.79 -6.25 -15.06
CA GLY A 74 8.75 -5.26 -15.32
C GLY A 74 9.23 -3.83 -15.08
N GLN A 75 8.58 -2.86 -15.74
CA GLN A 75 8.83 -1.45 -15.52
C GLN A 75 8.51 -1.06 -14.07
N ILE A 76 9.32 -0.18 -13.48
CA ILE A 76 9.06 0.34 -12.14
C ILE A 76 7.81 1.22 -12.18
N VAL A 77 6.79 0.84 -11.42
CA VAL A 77 5.52 1.56 -11.34
C VAL A 77 5.34 2.27 -10.00
N TYR A 78 5.99 1.81 -8.95
CA TYR A 78 6.05 2.51 -7.66
C TYR A 78 7.32 2.14 -6.89
N ILE A 79 7.66 3.01 -5.94
CA ILE A 79 8.81 2.87 -5.05
C ILE A 79 8.29 2.79 -3.63
N VAL A 80 8.72 1.79 -2.88
CA VAL A 80 8.38 1.62 -1.47
C VAL A 80 9.63 1.80 -0.61
N VAL A 81 9.52 2.67 0.38
CA VAL A 81 10.58 2.87 1.37
C VAL A 81 10.01 2.56 2.74
N TYR A 82 10.71 1.74 3.50
CA TYR A 82 10.38 1.47 4.90
C TYR A 82 11.23 2.34 5.82
N TRP A 83 10.58 2.91 6.83
CA TRP A 83 11.16 3.86 7.76
C TRP A 83 10.96 3.38 9.19
N MET A 84 11.94 3.61 10.03
CA MET A 84 11.89 3.28 11.45
C MET A 84 12.60 4.36 12.26
N ASN A 85 12.16 4.58 13.50
CA ASN A 85 12.84 5.42 14.47
C ASN A 85 13.25 4.62 15.73
N GLU A 86 13.95 5.27 16.66
CA GLU A 86 14.42 4.65 17.89
C GLU A 86 13.28 4.25 18.84
N ASP A 87 12.12 4.87 18.72
CA ASP A 87 10.91 4.54 19.50
C ASP A 87 10.16 3.32 18.95
N GLN A 88 10.74 2.61 17.99
CA GLN A 88 10.14 1.43 17.34
C GLN A 88 8.85 1.75 16.56
N GLU A 89 8.66 3.00 16.20
CA GLU A 89 7.64 3.38 15.22
C GLU A 89 8.15 3.11 13.80
N SER A 90 7.25 2.71 12.93
CA SER A 90 7.58 2.50 11.52
C SER A 90 6.44 2.91 10.61
N PHE A 91 6.76 3.14 9.36
CA PHE A 91 5.80 3.31 8.28
C PHE A 91 6.42 2.89 6.95
N ALA A 92 5.58 2.61 5.98
CA ALA A 92 5.97 2.46 4.59
C ALA A 92 5.55 3.70 3.81
N SER A 93 6.44 4.24 3.00
CA SER A 93 6.09 5.28 2.04
C SER A 93 6.04 4.71 0.63
N VAL A 94 5.08 5.19 -0.15
CA VAL A 94 4.90 4.79 -1.54
C VAL A 94 4.92 6.04 -2.40
N SER A 95 5.72 6.01 -3.45
CA SER A 95 5.78 7.05 -4.47
C SER A 95 5.79 6.43 -5.87
N THR A 96 5.45 7.22 -6.86
CA THR A 96 5.49 6.79 -8.26
C THR A 96 6.50 7.63 -9.04
N PRO A 97 7.22 7.05 -10.01
CA PRO A 97 8.15 7.82 -10.85
C PRO A 97 7.48 8.96 -11.62
N GLU A 98 6.19 8.82 -11.93
CA GLU A 98 5.42 9.84 -12.64
C GLU A 98 5.07 11.06 -11.77
N ARG A 99 5.02 10.88 -10.45
CA ARG A 99 4.70 11.93 -9.47
C ARG A 99 5.72 11.95 -8.34
N PRO A 100 6.97 12.34 -8.62
CA PRO A 100 8.05 12.32 -7.63
C PRO A 100 7.88 13.35 -6.49
N ASP A 101 6.99 14.31 -6.67
CA ASP A 101 6.64 15.36 -5.71
C ASP A 101 5.60 14.92 -4.67
N GLN A 102 5.02 13.73 -4.82
CA GLN A 102 4.03 13.17 -3.91
C GLN A 102 4.54 11.88 -3.27
N ILE A 103 4.36 11.78 -1.96
CA ILE A 103 4.60 10.56 -1.20
C ILE A 103 3.34 10.22 -0.39
N CYS A 104 2.97 8.95 -0.39
CA CYS A 104 1.88 8.43 0.42
C CYS A 104 2.42 7.54 1.52
N ILE A 105 1.91 7.71 2.74
CA ILE A 105 2.24 6.89 3.90
C ILE A 105 1.20 5.80 4.04
N VAL A 106 1.67 4.58 4.12
CA VAL A 106 0.85 3.39 4.41
C VAL A 106 1.44 2.63 5.59
N PHE A 107 0.61 1.90 6.31
CA PHE A 107 1.05 1.00 7.38
C PHE A 107 1.91 1.69 8.46
N ARG A 108 1.46 2.82 8.99
CA ARG A 108 2.11 3.37 10.17
C ARG A 108 1.90 2.45 11.35
N THR A 109 3.00 1.94 11.92
CA THR A 109 2.98 0.96 13.00
C THR A 109 3.82 1.40 14.19
N PHE A 110 3.52 0.80 15.33
CA PHE A 110 4.19 1.04 16.60
C PHE A 110 4.68 -0.30 17.15
N ASP A 111 5.60 -0.23 18.11
CA ASP A 111 6.13 -1.43 18.78
C ASP A 111 6.73 -2.46 17.81
N MET A 112 7.38 -1.97 16.77
CA MET A 112 8.04 -2.82 15.79
C MET A 112 9.13 -3.65 16.46
N LYS A 113 9.09 -4.96 16.25
CA LYS A 113 10.11 -5.89 16.71
C LYS A 113 10.76 -6.58 15.53
N LEU A 114 12.08 -6.63 15.55
CA LEU A 114 12.82 -7.42 14.57
C LEU A 114 12.64 -8.90 14.86
N ASN A 115 12.60 -9.70 13.79
CA ASN A 115 12.51 -11.15 13.92
C ASN A 115 13.74 -11.70 14.67
N SER A 116 13.50 -12.46 15.74
CA SER A 116 14.56 -13.04 16.57
C SER A 116 15.50 -13.98 15.81
N LEU A 117 15.02 -14.60 14.71
CA LEU A 117 15.85 -15.42 13.84
C LEU A 117 16.89 -14.60 13.08
N ILE A 118 16.56 -13.36 12.73
CA ILE A 118 17.50 -12.43 12.09
C ILE A 118 18.55 -11.97 13.10
N LEU A 119 18.16 -11.73 14.34
CA LEU A 119 19.07 -11.33 15.42
C LEU A 119 20.05 -12.46 15.79
N ARG A 120 19.62 -13.72 15.78
CA ARG A 120 20.49 -14.87 16.07
C ARG A 120 21.61 -15.05 15.06
N LYS A 121 21.46 -14.62 13.83
CA LYS A 121 22.52 -14.66 12.82
C LYS A 121 23.64 -13.63 13.08
N LYS A 122 23.40 -12.62 13.91
CA LYS A 122 24.43 -11.63 14.28
C LYS A 122 25.32 -12.07 15.43
N ASP A 123 24.89 -13.07 16.19
CA ASP A 123 25.62 -13.58 17.37
C ASP A 123 26.45 -14.81 17.07
N ILE A 124 26.60 -15.14 15.80
CA ILE A 124 27.47 -16.25 15.36
C ILE A 124 28.74 -15.71 14.74
#